data_eaee5ae881f7467cb91228e6f48b003d
#
_entry.id   eaee5ae881f7467cb91228e6f48b003d
#
_cell.length_a   1.000
_cell.length_b   1.000
_cell.length_c   1.000
_cell.angle_alpha   90.00
_cell.angle_beta   90.00
_cell.angle_gamma   90.00
#
_symmetry.space_group_name_H-M   'P 1'
#
loop_
_entity.id
_entity.type
_entity.pdbx_description
1 polymer ?
#
loop_
_entity_poly.entity_id
_entity_poly.type
_entity_poly.pdbx_seq_one_letter_code
_entity_poly.pdbx_strand_id
1 'polypeptide(L)'
;METLYSFAMLVSSGETPKNGADLSAKILRPVEAEFINEPLRTPEKKIMDWLDRSPHDVTVADVVRQFSKVPYGWSDYATIYYLNELVRRHLYTFNYNNNPNVSREDTARNIVRDSNKFTVEKAKAISQEVLNDFIDAWKHIFNVMSVKGSNDSTELFRNCKETDDSMLNTLLKRYRALSRELSGCPFVHTIDEAVTLMESWLTERDHLKFFQTIIYARDEACRLFDRCKNINSFHNDQFANYEKVRKFIDDNRDNFAFLTDEQQPTVVAIRAIFTDEEPWDKMPSYMKIMRTLNGQLGECKTHLIEKIKANYNKVFDELEQYANEVNVPRDKFAKRDITISLKTSTSNFYALQANADTRDFYEEEMKKINSAIPAPPSKQRKRKIVHLNMHTTKPMRSETDVDIYLAGLKAELMQYINDDNDIIIG
;
A
#
# COMPACT_ATOMS: atom_id res chain seq x y z
N MET A 1 65.92 35.91 -11.38
CA MET A 1 64.77 36.82 -11.65
C MET A 1 63.55 35.94 -11.65
N GLU A 2 62.82 35.87 -10.51
CA GLU A 2 61.53 35.24 -10.50
C GLU A 2 60.60 36.06 -11.38
N THR A 3 60.10 35.46 -12.43
CA THR A 3 59.11 36.07 -13.33
C THR A 3 57.88 36.43 -12.52
N LEU A 4 57.66 37.73 -12.29
CA LEU A 4 56.46 38.24 -11.66
C LEU A 4 55.24 37.85 -12.55
N TYR A 5 54.42 36.98 -12.06
CA TYR A 5 53.17 36.64 -12.75
C TYR A 5 52.24 37.85 -12.62
N SER A 6 52.27 38.72 -13.59
CA SER A 6 51.37 39.87 -13.63
C SER A 6 49.96 39.43 -14.06
N PHE A 7 48.98 40.23 -13.70
CA PHE A 7 47.58 40.08 -14.15
C PHE A 7 47.45 39.97 -15.68
N ALA A 8 48.28 40.73 -16.40
CA ALA A 8 48.31 40.69 -17.88
C ALA A 8 48.62 39.31 -18.46
N MET A 9 49.47 38.51 -17.82
CA MET A 9 49.78 37.16 -18.29
C MET A 9 48.64 36.15 -18.01
N LEU A 10 47.91 36.35 -16.89
CA LEU A 10 46.73 35.51 -16.58
C LEU A 10 45.56 35.79 -17.52
N VAL A 11 45.36 37.05 -17.92
CA VAL A 11 44.29 37.43 -18.87
C VAL A 11 44.62 36.95 -20.28
N SER A 12 45.90 36.90 -20.66
CA SER A 12 46.29 36.43 -22.00
C SER A 12 46.12 34.92 -22.20
N SER A 13 46.04 34.14 -21.14
CA SER A 13 45.81 32.68 -21.24
C SER A 13 44.36 32.30 -21.58
N GLY A 14 43.42 33.19 -21.51
CA GLY A 14 42.01 32.96 -21.80
C GLY A 14 41.26 32.07 -20.74
N GLU A 15 41.98 31.59 -19.74
CA GLU A 15 41.45 30.64 -18.76
C GLU A 15 40.77 31.26 -17.53
N THR A 16 41.14 32.53 -17.24
CA THR A 16 40.62 33.17 -16.03
C THR A 16 39.19 33.70 -16.21
N PRO A 17 38.34 33.51 -15.19
CA PRO A 17 36.95 34.01 -15.23
C PRO A 17 36.89 35.53 -15.37
N LYS A 18 35.96 35.99 -16.20
CA LYS A 18 35.74 37.44 -16.43
C LYS A 18 34.76 38.09 -15.42
N ASN A 19 33.90 37.27 -14.85
CA ASN A 19 32.88 37.71 -13.90
C ASN A 19 32.41 36.54 -13.03
N GLY A 20 31.50 36.80 -12.09
CA GLY A 20 31.00 35.79 -11.16
C GLY A 20 30.22 34.66 -11.82
N ALA A 21 29.51 34.93 -12.92
CA ALA A 21 28.77 33.88 -13.64
C ALA A 21 29.74 32.92 -14.35
N ASP A 22 30.80 33.44 -14.98
CA ASP A 22 31.84 32.65 -15.61
C ASP A 22 32.63 31.83 -14.57
N LEU A 23 32.94 32.42 -13.41
CA LEU A 23 33.55 31.68 -12.29
C LEU A 23 32.65 30.53 -11.82
N SER A 24 31.35 30.76 -11.59
CA SER A 24 30.42 29.73 -11.17
C SER A 24 30.33 28.59 -12.19
N ALA A 25 30.30 28.91 -13.49
CA ALA A 25 30.30 27.90 -14.53
C ALA A 25 31.58 27.05 -14.51
N LYS A 26 32.75 27.65 -14.23
CA LYS A 26 34.04 26.95 -14.12
C LYS A 26 34.12 26.08 -12.86
N ILE A 27 33.58 26.54 -11.73
CA ILE A 27 33.47 25.74 -10.49
C ILE A 27 32.62 24.49 -10.69
N LEU A 28 31.51 24.61 -11.43
CA LEU A 28 30.58 23.52 -11.68
C LEU A 28 31.05 22.53 -12.76
N ARG A 29 32.15 22.79 -13.47
CA ARG A 29 32.66 21.85 -14.47
C ARG A 29 32.97 20.48 -13.86
N PRO A 30 32.65 19.38 -14.54
CA PRO A 30 33.10 18.05 -14.13
C PRO A 30 34.64 18.01 -13.98
N VAL A 31 35.12 17.22 -13.05
CA VAL A 31 36.57 16.94 -12.91
C VAL A 31 36.88 15.72 -13.73
N GLU A 32 37.74 15.88 -14.73
CA GLU A 32 38.25 14.75 -15.50
C GLU A 32 39.42 14.10 -14.71
N ALA A 33 39.53 12.80 -14.72
CA ALA A 33 40.56 12.08 -13.95
C ALA A 33 41.98 12.49 -14.34
N GLU A 34 42.17 12.83 -15.60
CA GLU A 34 43.46 13.31 -16.16
C GLU A 34 43.89 14.64 -15.50
N PHE A 35 42.95 15.54 -15.25
CA PHE A 35 43.22 16.84 -14.65
C PHE A 35 43.87 16.74 -13.23
N ILE A 36 43.53 15.76 -12.44
CA ILE A 36 44.11 15.59 -11.10
C ILE A 36 45.60 15.32 -11.16
N ASN A 37 46.05 14.59 -12.16
CA ASN A 37 47.44 14.16 -12.36
C ASN A 37 48.27 15.15 -13.17
N GLU A 38 47.67 16.18 -13.76
CA GLU A 38 48.42 17.20 -14.48
C GLU A 38 49.35 18.00 -13.52
N PRO A 39 50.51 18.45 -13.97
CA PRO A 39 51.40 19.31 -13.16
C PRO A 39 50.67 20.59 -12.77
N LEU A 40 50.85 21.01 -11.51
CA LEU A 40 50.30 22.27 -11.01
C LEU A 40 50.79 23.44 -11.89
N ARG A 41 49.85 24.30 -12.29
CA ARG A 41 50.13 25.54 -13.00
C ARG A 41 50.84 26.54 -12.06
N THR A 42 51.59 27.47 -12.61
CA THR A 42 52.36 28.44 -11.78
C THR A 42 51.47 29.24 -10.80
N PRO A 43 50.26 29.71 -11.14
CA PRO A 43 49.37 30.35 -10.17
C PRO A 43 48.94 29.45 -9.03
N GLU A 44 48.63 28.18 -9.34
CA GLU A 44 48.26 27.18 -8.34
C GLU A 44 49.42 26.94 -7.33
N LYS A 45 50.66 26.79 -7.84
CA LYS A 45 51.85 26.66 -6.99
C LYS A 45 52.03 27.87 -6.10
N LYS A 46 51.85 29.09 -6.60
CA LYS A 46 52.01 30.31 -5.79
C LYS A 46 50.98 30.41 -4.67
N ILE A 47 49.73 30.07 -4.93
CA ILE A 47 48.69 30.01 -3.88
C ILE A 47 49.03 28.91 -2.87
N MET A 48 49.39 27.71 -3.33
CA MET A 48 49.77 26.61 -2.45
C MET A 48 50.97 26.96 -1.53
N ASP A 49 52.05 27.50 -2.11
CA ASP A 49 53.24 27.94 -1.35
C ASP A 49 52.91 28.96 -0.28
N TRP A 50 51.95 29.85 -0.54
CA TRP A 50 51.50 30.87 0.41
C TRP A 50 50.63 30.22 1.49
N LEU A 51 49.68 29.35 1.15
CA LEU A 51 48.79 28.63 2.08
C LEU A 51 49.63 27.78 3.06
N ASP A 52 50.64 27.03 2.53
CA ASP A 52 51.48 26.18 3.35
C ASP A 52 52.33 26.96 4.39
N ARG A 53 52.53 28.28 4.20
CA ARG A 53 53.25 29.17 5.13
C ARG A 53 52.31 30.01 6.00
N SER A 54 51.02 29.96 5.73
CA SER A 54 50.02 30.80 6.43
C SER A 54 49.58 30.13 7.74
N PRO A 55 49.11 30.91 8.71
CA PRO A 55 48.55 30.34 9.93
C PRO A 55 47.29 29.56 9.61
N HIS A 56 46.84 28.69 10.53
CA HIS A 56 45.58 27.97 10.43
C HIS A 56 44.42 28.97 10.35
N ASP A 57 43.31 28.56 9.72
CA ASP A 57 42.07 29.36 9.55
C ASP A 57 42.15 30.49 8.51
N VAL A 58 42.85 30.27 7.40
CA VAL A 58 42.89 31.19 6.26
C VAL A 58 41.53 31.23 5.56
N THR A 59 40.99 32.44 5.38
CA THR A 59 39.76 32.59 4.60
C THR A 59 40.04 32.82 3.11
N VAL A 60 39.06 32.49 2.23
CA VAL A 60 39.13 32.83 0.80
C VAL A 60 39.37 34.33 0.59
N ALA A 61 38.78 35.20 1.45
CA ALA A 61 39.00 36.65 1.42
C ALA A 61 40.46 37.00 1.71
N ASP A 62 41.16 36.29 2.60
CA ASP A 62 42.57 36.50 2.88
C ASP A 62 43.45 36.12 1.69
N VAL A 63 43.16 35.02 1.03
CA VAL A 63 43.83 34.60 -0.21
C VAL A 63 43.65 35.69 -1.29
N VAL A 64 42.42 36.11 -1.53
CA VAL A 64 42.11 37.18 -2.49
C VAL A 64 42.85 38.45 -2.15
N ARG A 65 42.83 38.90 -0.88
CA ARG A 65 43.55 40.09 -0.40
C ARG A 65 45.06 39.98 -0.63
N GLN A 66 45.64 38.82 -0.44
CA GLN A 66 47.07 38.59 -0.65
C GLN A 66 47.45 38.72 -2.13
N PHE A 67 46.71 38.08 -3.02
CA PHE A 67 47.02 38.03 -4.43
C PHE A 67 46.50 39.23 -5.24
N SER A 68 45.66 40.09 -4.66
CA SER A 68 45.30 41.39 -5.23
C SER A 68 46.37 42.47 -5.09
N LYS A 69 47.33 42.27 -4.15
CA LYS A 69 48.44 43.23 -3.92
C LYS A 69 49.58 43.06 -4.89
N VAL A 70 50.45 44.09 -4.97
CA VAL A 70 51.75 43.99 -5.66
C VAL A 70 52.57 42.90 -4.96
N PRO A 71 53.27 42.03 -5.70
CA PRO A 71 53.49 42.06 -7.14
C PRO A 71 52.49 41.31 -8.01
N TYR A 72 51.43 40.70 -7.43
CA TYR A 72 50.53 39.81 -8.18
C TYR A 72 49.44 40.59 -8.95
N GLY A 73 48.64 41.42 -8.27
CA GLY A 73 47.58 42.23 -8.87
C GLY A 73 46.46 41.40 -9.52
N TRP A 74 46.21 40.19 -8.99
CA TRP A 74 45.18 39.32 -9.58
C TRP A 74 43.78 39.81 -9.21
N SER A 75 42.82 39.57 -10.10
CA SER A 75 41.43 39.81 -9.78
C SER A 75 40.92 38.75 -8.79
N ASP A 76 39.86 39.12 -8.06
CA ASP A 76 39.19 38.19 -7.12
C ASP A 76 38.76 36.90 -7.81
N TYR A 77 38.17 37.04 -9.01
CA TYR A 77 37.73 35.89 -9.78
C TYR A 77 38.87 34.99 -10.21
N ALA A 78 40.01 35.52 -10.61
CA ALA A 78 41.16 34.73 -10.99
C ALA A 78 41.77 34.01 -9.79
N THR A 79 41.87 34.69 -8.66
CA THR A 79 42.39 34.11 -7.40
C THR A 79 41.49 32.96 -6.94
N ILE A 80 40.17 33.19 -6.85
CA ILE A 80 39.21 32.20 -6.44
C ILE A 80 39.23 30.99 -7.43
N TYR A 81 39.35 31.24 -8.72
CA TYR A 81 39.44 30.19 -9.73
C TYR A 81 40.65 29.29 -9.47
N TYR A 82 41.85 29.79 -9.36
CA TYR A 82 43.03 28.98 -9.11
C TYR A 82 43.04 28.31 -7.73
N LEU A 83 42.49 28.97 -6.72
CA LEU A 83 42.25 28.35 -5.43
C LEU A 83 41.26 27.15 -5.54
N ASN A 84 40.16 27.35 -6.29
CA ASN A 84 39.22 26.25 -6.55
C ASN A 84 39.83 25.13 -7.35
N GLU A 85 40.78 25.40 -8.27
CA GLU A 85 41.50 24.35 -8.97
C GLU A 85 42.35 23.48 -8.02
N LEU A 86 42.94 24.07 -6.95
CA LEU A 86 43.62 23.31 -5.88
C LEU A 86 42.61 22.43 -5.09
N VAL A 87 41.41 22.93 -4.87
CA VAL A 87 40.31 22.14 -4.26
C VAL A 87 39.85 21.03 -5.19
N ARG A 88 39.69 21.30 -6.48
CA ARG A 88 39.33 20.28 -7.50
C ARG A 88 40.40 19.19 -7.63
N ARG A 89 41.68 19.48 -7.32
CA ARG A 89 42.79 18.54 -7.27
C ARG A 89 42.92 17.84 -5.90
N HIS A 90 41.99 18.10 -4.98
CA HIS A 90 41.98 17.52 -3.62
C HIS A 90 43.22 17.83 -2.77
N LEU A 91 43.89 18.91 -3.06
CA LEU A 91 45.05 19.37 -2.24
C LEU A 91 44.55 20.21 -1.05
N TYR A 92 43.43 20.90 -1.22
CA TYR A 92 42.75 21.71 -0.20
C TYR A 92 41.25 21.45 -0.22
N THR A 93 40.56 21.88 0.85
CA THR A 93 39.10 21.82 0.98
C THR A 93 38.55 23.19 1.38
N PHE A 94 37.32 23.47 0.96
CA PHE A 94 36.57 24.63 1.47
C PHE A 94 35.62 24.19 2.59
N ASN A 95 35.62 24.98 3.70
CA ASN A 95 34.58 24.91 4.71
C ASN A 95 33.79 26.21 4.65
N TYR A 96 32.47 26.14 4.80
CA TYR A 96 31.59 27.30 4.76
C TYR A 96 30.71 27.35 5.98
N ASN A 97 30.73 28.44 6.74
CA ASN A 97 30.03 28.58 8.02
C ASN A 97 30.31 27.36 8.96
N ASN A 98 31.54 26.96 9.09
CA ASN A 98 32.01 25.79 9.88
C ASN A 98 31.48 24.43 9.38
N ASN A 99 30.84 24.37 8.23
CA ASN A 99 30.51 23.08 7.60
C ASN A 99 31.67 22.64 6.70
N PRO A 100 32.28 21.46 6.95
CA PRO A 100 33.40 20.96 6.16
C PRO A 100 32.94 20.51 4.76
N ASN A 101 33.89 20.52 3.81
CA ASN A 101 33.72 19.95 2.45
C ASN A 101 32.46 20.45 1.74
N VAL A 102 32.38 21.75 1.50
CA VAL A 102 31.23 22.40 0.86
C VAL A 102 31.00 21.87 -0.56
N SER A 103 29.74 21.65 -0.92
CA SER A 103 29.36 21.23 -2.28
C SER A 103 29.83 22.23 -3.33
N ARG A 104 30.04 21.78 -4.57
CA ARG A 104 30.41 22.68 -5.70
C ARG A 104 29.30 23.68 -5.98
N GLU A 105 28.04 23.27 -5.83
CA GLU A 105 26.88 24.12 -6.03
C GLU A 105 26.84 25.25 -4.99
N ASP A 106 27.08 24.94 -3.73
CA ASP A 106 27.13 25.93 -2.65
C ASP A 106 28.36 26.85 -2.79
N THR A 107 29.50 26.29 -3.20
CA THR A 107 30.70 27.07 -3.53
C THR A 107 30.44 28.01 -4.67
N ALA A 108 29.94 27.56 -5.81
CA ALA A 108 29.65 28.37 -6.98
C ALA A 108 28.64 29.49 -6.68
N ARG A 109 27.69 29.26 -5.78
CA ARG A 109 26.64 30.22 -5.41
C ARG A 109 27.14 31.30 -4.45
N ASN A 110 28.00 30.92 -3.51
CA ASN A 110 28.27 31.78 -2.34
C ASN A 110 29.69 32.30 -2.24
N ILE A 111 30.71 31.67 -2.86
CA ILE A 111 32.12 31.98 -2.60
C ILE A 111 32.54 33.43 -2.88
N VAL A 112 31.95 34.04 -3.90
CA VAL A 112 32.26 35.45 -4.23
C VAL A 112 31.64 36.39 -3.22
N ARG A 113 30.40 36.16 -2.84
CA ARG A 113 29.65 37.01 -1.92
C ARG A 113 30.11 36.87 -0.47
N ASP A 114 30.41 35.67 -0.05
CA ASP A 114 30.69 35.29 1.34
C ASP A 114 32.14 34.80 1.52
N SER A 115 33.11 35.30 0.76
CA SER A 115 34.51 34.84 0.75
C SER A 115 35.18 34.87 2.13
N ASN A 116 34.72 35.72 3.05
CA ASN A 116 35.17 35.78 4.45
C ASN A 116 34.61 34.66 5.34
N LYS A 117 33.59 33.94 4.89
CA LYS A 117 32.99 32.81 5.61
C LYS A 117 33.49 31.44 5.08
N PHE A 118 34.24 31.46 3.98
CA PHE A 118 34.89 30.28 3.45
C PHE A 118 36.30 30.21 4.04
N THR A 119 36.60 29.13 4.78
CA THR A 119 37.95 28.81 5.19
C THR A 119 38.56 27.77 4.25
N VAL A 120 39.89 27.84 4.11
CA VAL A 120 40.68 26.98 3.23
C VAL A 120 41.55 26.06 4.13
N GLU A 121 41.35 24.79 4.06
CA GLU A 121 42.15 23.82 4.83
C GLU A 121 42.87 22.85 3.90
N LYS A 122 44.06 22.43 4.30
CA LYS A 122 44.80 21.40 3.57
C LYS A 122 44.04 20.09 3.66
N ALA A 123 43.79 19.44 2.52
CA ALA A 123 43.13 18.16 2.50
C ALA A 123 44.00 17.12 3.27
N LYS A 124 43.37 16.38 4.17
CA LYS A 124 44.05 15.32 4.92
C LYS A 124 44.32 14.15 3.97
N ALA A 125 45.55 13.78 3.77
CA ALA A 125 45.91 12.59 3.03
C ALA A 125 45.33 11.35 3.74
N ILE A 126 44.46 10.59 3.07
CA ILE A 126 43.96 9.33 3.61
C ILE A 126 44.99 8.25 3.34
N SER A 127 45.38 7.53 4.40
CA SER A 127 46.38 6.48 4.26
C SER A 127 45.87 5.32 3.41
N GLN A 128 46.80 4.64 2.72
CA GLN A 128 46.45 3.47 1.90
C GLN A 128 45.84 2.33 2.76
N GLU A 129 46.22 2.25 4.02
CA GLU A 129 45.67 1.30 5.00
C GLU A 129 44.15 1.54 5.17
N VAL A 130 43.72 2.78 5.44
CA VAL A 130 42.30 3.14 5.57
C VAL A 130 41.54 2.86 4.28
N LEU A 131 42.13 3.13 3.11
CA LEU A 131 41.51 2.82 1.83
C LEU A 131 41.30 1.31 1.64
N ASN A 132 42.31 0.51 1.99
CA ASN A 132 42.23 -0.94 1.88
C ASN A 132 41.19 -1.50 2.86
N ASP A 133 41.15 -1.03 4.11
CA ASP A 133 40.16 -1.44 5.11
C ASP A 133 38.74 -1.07 4.69
N PHE A 134 38.57 0.12 4.11
CA PHE A 134 37.27 0.54 3.55
C PHE A 134 36.85 -0.35 2.38
N ILE A 135 37.75 -0.61 1.43
CA ILE A 135 37.48 -1.48 0.28
C ILE A 135 37.05 -2.86 0.72
N ASP A 136 37.74 -3.39 1.75
CA ASP A 136 37.43 -4.69 2.30
C ASP A 136 36.07 -4.69 3.02
N ALA A 137 35.81 -3.70 3.87
CA ALA A 137 34.50 -3.52 4.50
C ALA A 137 33.37 -3.38 3.46
N TRP A 138 33.56 -2.55 2.44
CA TRP A 138 32.60 -2.34 1.37
C TRP A 138 32.27 -3.62 0.61
N LYS A 139 33.31 -4.39 0.24
CA LYS A 139 33.14 -5.70 -0.43
C LYS A 139 32.33 -6.68 0.41
N HIS A 140 32.57 -6.71 1.71
CA HIS A 140 31.85 -7.59 2.63
C HIS A 140 30.39 -7.15 2.80
N ILE A 141 30.15 -5.87 3.06
CA ILE A 141 28.78 -5.32 3.27
C ILE A 141 27.89 -5.57 2.05
N PHE A 142 28.40 -5.28 0.86
CA PHE A 142 27.60 -5.33 -0.36
C PHE A 142 27.80 -6.59 -1.19
N ASN A 143 28.69 -7.49 -0.75
CA ASN A 143 29.03 -8.74 -1.45
C ASN A 143 29.45 -8.49 -2.92
N VAL A 144 30.36 -7.52 -3.14
CA VAL A 144 30.88 -7.16 -4.46
C VAL A 144 32.35 -7.59 -4.60
N MET A 145 32.71 -8.01 -5.82
CA MET A 145 34.09 -8.51 -6.10
C MET A 145 35.12 -7.38 -6.21
N SER A 146 34.70 -6.19 -6.66
CA SER A 146 35.59 -5.06 -6.87
C SER A 146 34.88 -3.73 -6.61
N VAL A 147 35.68 -2.71 -6.28
CA VAL A 147 35.22 -1.33 -6.10
C VAL A 147 35.99 -0.45 -7.08
N LYS A 148 35.27 0.37 -7.83
CA LYS A 148 35.89 1.30 -8.80
C LYS A 148 36.62 2.42 -8.07
N GLY A 149 37.82 2.81 -8.55
CA GLY A 149 38.60 3.90 -7.99
C GLY A 149 39.42 3.52 -6.76
N SER A 150 39.73 2.25 -6.56
CA SER A 150 40.40 1.72 -5.36
C SER A 150 41.77 2.31 -5.04
N ASN A 151 42.41 3.00 -6.01
CA ASN A 151 43.73 3.59 -5.83
C ASN A 151 43.71 5.09 -5.49
N ASP A 152 42.54 5.74 -5.56
CA ASP A 152 42.35 7.16 -5.31
C ASP A 152 41.19 7.39 -4.36
N SER A 153 41.43 8.02 -3.22
CA SER A 153 40.43 8.25 -2.17
C SER A 153 39.24 9.06 -2.68
N THR A 154 39.48 9.99 -3.59
CA THR A 154 38.43 10.87 -4.13
C THR A 154 37.60 10.18 -5.19
N GLU A 155 38.27 9.44 -6.10
CA GLU A 155 37.56 8.65 -7.09
C GLU A 155 36.72 7.56 -6.41
N LEU A 156 37.28 6.92 -5.38
CA LEU A 156 36.59 5.94 -4.56
C LEU A 156 35.36 6.52 -3.88
N PHE A 157 35.51 7.67 -3.22
CA PHE A 157 34.40 8.38 -2.56
C PHE A 157 33.31 8.75 -3.57
N ARG A 158 33.68 9.33 -4.71
CA ARG A 158 32.74 9.69 -5.76
C ARG A 158 31.96 8.49 -6.31
N ASN A 159 32.65 7.40 -6.60
CA ASN A 159 32.03 6.20 -7.16
C ASN A 159 31.12 5.49 -6.16
N CYS A 160 31.40 5.60 -4.87
CA CYS A 160 30.59 4.99 -3.82
C CYS A 160 29.28 5.78 -3.54
N LYS A 161 29.31 7.13 -3.64
CA LYS A 161 28.16 7.95 -3.20
C LYS A 161 27.78 9.17 -4.03
N GLU A 162 28.70 9.83 -4.73
CA GLU A 162 28.41 11.13 -5.36
C GLU A 162 27.75 11.03 -6.73
N THR A 163 27.91 9.94 -7.45
CA THR A 163 27.30 9.76 -8.77
C THR A 163 25.86 9.24 -8.63
N ASP A 164 24.97 9.63 -9.54
CA ASP A 164 23.56 9.18 -9.54
C ASP A 164 23.42 7.66 -9.71
N ASP A 165 24.40 7.04 -10.35
CA ASP A 165 24.54 5.59 -10.57
C ASP A 165 25.44 4.92 -9.52
N SER A 166 25.88 5.65 -8.49
CA SER A 166 26.63 5.07 -7.39
C SER A 166 25.85 3.96 -6.72
N MET A 167 26.58 3.03 -6.12
CA MET A 167 25.98 1.87 -5.50
C MET A 167 25.02 2.26 -4.37
N LEU A 168 25.39 3.23 -3.51
CA LEU A 168 24.52 3.70 -2.43
C LEU A 168 23.23 4.34 -2.96
N ASN A 169 23.33 5.21 -3.96
CA ASN A 169 22.16 5.87 -4.52
C ASN A 169 21.21 4.87 -5.20
N THR A 170 21.76 3.87 -5.90
CA THR A 170 20.98 2.82 -6.55
C THR A 170 20.26 1.93 -5.53
N LEU A 171 20.97 1.48 -4.49
CA LEU A 171 20.39 0.67 -3.42
C LEU A 171 19.35 1.46 -2.61
N LEU A 172 19.63 2.71 -2.29
CA LEU A 172 18.71 3.57 -1.57
C LEU A 172 17.39 3.76 -2.33
N LYS A 173 17.44 4.03 -3.63
CA LYS A 173 16.24 4.12 -4.48
C LYS A 173 15.45 2.81 -4.45
N ARG A 174 16.13 1.68 -4.56
CA ARG A 174 15.50 0.35 -4.51
C ARG A 174 14.86 0.06 -3.16
N TYR A 175 15.57 0.30 -2.06
CA TYR A 175 15.06 -0.01 -0.72
C TYR A 175 13.95 0.93 -0.29
N ARG A 176 13.96 2.20 -0.70
CA ARG A 176 12.82 3.10 -0.52
C ARG A 176 11.56 2.64 -1.28
N ALA A 177 11.73 2.07 -2.47
CA ALA A 177 10.60 1.47 -3.20
C ALA A 177 10.08 0.23 -2.47
N LEU A 178 10.98 -0.67 -2.08
CA LEU A 178 10.66 -1.90 -1.36
C LEU A 178 9.98 -1.63 0.00
N SER A 179 10.44 -0.63 0.76
CA SER A 179 9.80 -0.21 2.02
C SER A 179 8.34 0.20 1.81
N ARG A 180 8.03 0.91 0.72
CA ARG A 180 6.64 1.30 0.40
C ARG A 180 5.78 0.10 0.03
N GLU A 181 6.31 -0.82 -0.78
CA GLU A 181 5.61 -2.04 -1.20
C GLU A 181 5.34 -2.98 -0.03
N LEU A 182 6.25 -3.06 0.94
CA LEU A 182 6.15 -3.86 2.15
C LEU A 182 5.47 -3.15 3.33
N SER A 183 4.85 -2.00 3.09
CA SER A 183 4.17 -1.24 4.15
C SER A 183 3.15 -2.10 4.90
N GLY A 184 3.24 -2.12 6.23
CA GLY A 184 2.39 -2.95 7.09
C GLY A 184 2.84 -4.42 7.24
N CYS A 185 4.01 -4.79 6.69
CA CYS A 185 4.65 -6.06 7.01
C CYS A 185 5.55 -5.92 8.25
N PRO A 186 5.63 -6.93 9.14
CA PRO A 186 6.41 -6.83 10.39
C PRO A 186 7.92 -6.64 10.14
N PHE A 187 8.44 -7.13 9.05
CA PHE A 187 9.86 -7.07 8.69
C PHE A 187 10.27 -5.80 7.91
N VAL A 188 9.35 -4.87 7.62
CA VAL A 188 9.66 -3.64 6.87
C VAL A 188 10.66 -2.75 7.61
N HIS A 189 10.66 -2.75 8.94
CA HIS A 189 11.58 -1.95 9.76
C HIS A 189 13.06 -2.25 9.43
N THR A 190 13.41 -3.48 9.07
CA THR A 190 14.77 -3.84 8.64
C THR A 190 15.19 -3.09 7.36
N ILE A 191 14.28 -2.90 6.42
CA ILE A 191 14.54 -2.10 5.22
C ILE A 191 14.65 -0.61 5.56
N ASP A 192 13.82 -0.11 6.48
CA ASP A 192 13.84 1.29 6.93
C ASP A 192 15.12 1.62 7.70
N GLU A 193 15.63 0.69 8.50
CA GLU A 193 16.96 0.79 9.14
C GLU A 193 18.08 0.89 8.10
N ALA A 194 18.04 0.04 7.06
CA ALA A 194 19.05 0.10 5.99
C ALA A 194 18.95 1.40 5.18
N VAL A 195 17.73 1.92 4.94
CA VAL A 195 17.52 3.23 4.31
C VAL A 195 18.14 4.33 5.17
N THR A 196 17.85 4.35 6.47
CA THR A 196 18.37 5.34 7.42
C THR A 196 19.91 5.30 7.49
N LEU A 197 20.49 4.09 7.53
CA LEU A 197 21.94 3.92 7.55
C LEU A 197 22.59 4.45 6.26
N MET A 198 22.04 4.11 5.08
CA MET A 198 22.54 4.61 3.80
C MET A 198 22.41 6.13 3.69
N GLU A 199 21.28 6.71 4.17
CA GLU A 199 21.09 8.15 4.21
C GLU A 199 22.14 8.84 5.09
N SER A 200 22.46 8.28 6.25
CA SER A 200 23.51 8.79 7.13
C SER A 200 24.88 8.78 6.44
N TRP A 201 25.22 7.73 5.70
CA TRP A 201 26.45 7.66 4.92
C TRP A 201 26.46 8.65 3.76
N LEU A 202 25.32 8.88 3.12
CA LEU A 202 25.19 9.85 2.01
C LEU A 202 25.30 11.30 2.50
N THR A 203 24.98 11.59 3.75
CA THR A 203 25.10 12.95 4.31
C THR A 203 26.53 13.31 4.73
N GLU A 204 27.40 12.31 5.03
CA GLU A 204 28.78 12.58 5.44
C GLU A 204 29.57 13.16 4.26
N ARG A 205 30.22 14.30 4.44
CA ARG A 205 30.98 15.02 3.41
C ARG A 205 32.49 14.90 3.56
N ASP A 206 32.94 14.53 4.73
CA ASP A 206 34.35 14.28 4.98
C ASP A 206 34.73 12.87 4.51
N HIS A 207 35.66 12.77 3.58
CA HIS A 207 36.08 11.50 2.98
C HIS A 207 36.60 10.52 4.03
N LEU A 208 37.49 11.00 4.94
CA LEU A 208 38.06 10.16 5.97
C LEU A 208 37.00 9.62 6.93
N LYS A 209 36.08 10.52 7.37
CA LYS A 209 34.98 10.13 8.24
C LYS A 209 34.03 9.16 7.56
N PHE A 210 33.73 9.38 6.29
CA PHE A 210 32.90 8.46 5.51
C PHE A 210 33.51 7.05 5.49
N PHE A 211 34.81 6.94 5.16
CA PHE A 211 35.48 5.65 5.13
C PHE A 211 35.53 5.01 6.51
N GLN A 212 35.90 5.76 7.54
CA GLN A 212 35.95 5.27 8.90
C GLN A 212 34.59 4.80 9.43
N THR A 213 33.53 5.57 9.15
CA THR A 213 32.17 5.20 9.58
C THR A 213 31.77 3.85 9.01
N ILE A 214 32.07 3.59 7.74
CA ILE A 214 31.74 2.32 7.09
C ILE A 214 32.60 1.18 7.61
N ILE A 215 33.92 1.43 7.83
CA ILE A 215 34.83 0.44 8.44
C ILE A 215 34.28 0.01 9.80
N TYR A 216 33.96 0.96 10.68
CA TYR A 216 33.46 0.67 12.02
C TYR A 216 32.09 0.02 12.04
N ALA A 217 31.22 0.33 11.09
CA ALA A 217 29.88 -0.25 10.97
C ALA A 217 29.88 -1.62 10.26
N ARG A 218 31.02 -2.14 9.80
CA ARG A 218 31.13 -3.30 8.91
C ARG A 218 30.25 -4.46 9.34
N ASP A 219 30.45 -4.97 10.56
CA ASP A 219 29.77 -6.20 11.00
C ASP A 219 28.28 -6.04 11.23
N GLU A 220 27.86 -4.86 11.68
CA GLU A 220 26.44 -4.52 11.84
C GLU A 220 25.78 -4.32 10.49
N ALA A 221 26.41 -3.58 9.60
CA ALA A 221 25.93 -3.35 8.24
C ALA A 221 25.84 -4.67 7.44
N CYS A 222 26.81 -5.57 7.54
CA CYS A 222 26.76 -6.89 6.90
C CYS A 222 25.48 -7.65 7.30
N ARG A 223 25.24 -7.76 8.61
CA ARG A 223 24.02 -8.44 9.13
C ARG A 223 22.74 -7.78 8.64
N LEU A 224 22.69 -6.45 8.65
CA LEU A 224 21.53 -5.69 8.20
C LEU A 224 21.27 -5.91 6.70
N PHE A 225 22.28 -5.75 5.86
CA PHE A 225 22.15 -5.91 4.41
C PHE A 225 21.90 -7.36 3.98
N ASP A 226 22.41 -8.36 4.71
CA ASP A 226 22.07 -9.76 4.47
C ASP A 226 20.58 -10.03 4.76
N ARG A 227 20.04 -9.50 5.85
CA ARG A 227 18.58 -9.56 6.11
C ARG A 227 17.78 -8.84 5.02
N CYS A 228 18.20 -7.66 4.61
CA CYS A 228 17.56 -6.94 3.50
C CYS A 228 17.57 -7.73 2.18
N LYS A 229 18.65 -8.47 1.92
CA LYS A 229 18.76 -9.35 0.76
C LYS A 229 17.76 -10.51 0.83
N ASN A 230 17.62 -11.12 2.01
CA ASN A 230 16.61 -12.16 2.24
C ASN A 230 15.19 -11.62 2.04
N ILE A 231 14.87 -10.44 2.58
CA ILE A 231 13.58 -9.76 2.39
C ILE A 231 13.33 -9.49 0.91
N ASN A 232 14.33 -9.00 0.18
CA ASN A 232 14.20 -8.73 -1.25
C ASN A 232 14.00 -10.02 -2.07
N SER A 233 14.68 -11.11 -1.76
CA SER A 233 14.45 -12.41 -2.39
C SER A 233 13.05 -12.94 -2.07
N PHE A 234 12.64 -12.84 -0.82
CA PHE A 234 11.30 -13.20 -0.39
C PHE A 234 10.21 -12.39 -1.12
N HIS A 235 10.42 -11.09 -1.27
CA HIS A 235 9.50 -10.23 -2.01
C HIS A 235 9.35 -10.68 -3.47
N ASN A 236 10.44 -11.01 -4.14
CA ASN A 236 10.40 -11.44 -5.53
C ASN A 236 9.77 -12.83 -5.71
N ASP A 237 10.02 -13.76 -4.79
CA ASP A 237 9.74 -15.19 -5.00
C ASP A 237 8.49 -15.69 -4.27
N GLN A 238 8.19 -15.14 -3.10
CA GLN A 238 7.19 -15.72 -2.17
C GLN A 238 6.13 -14.72 -1.67
N PHE A 239 6.28 -13.42 -1.94
CA PHE A 239 5.40 -12.40 -1.39
C PHE A 239 3.94 -12.57 -1.80
N ALA A 240 3.68 -13.01 -3.03
CA ALA A 240 2.33 -13.34 -3.48
C ALA A 240 1.66 -14.44 -2.64
N ASN A 241 2.44 -15.44 -2.18
CA ASN A 241 1.94 -16.47 -1.28
C ASN A 241 1.69 -15.92 0.13
N TYR A 242 2.55 -15.02 0.61
CA TYR A 242 2.39 -14.33 1.88
C TYR A 242 1.09 -13.51 1.90
N GLU A 243 0.84 -12.70 0.88
CA GLU A 243 -0.39 -11.95 0.74
C GLU A 243 -1.63 -12.85 0.65
N LYS A 244 -1.51 -13.98 -0.08
CA LYS A 244 -2.58 -14.96 -0.17
C LYS A 244 -2.96 -15.55 1.19
N VAL A 245 -1.98 -15.85 2.04
CA VAL A 245 -2.22 -16.36 3.40
C VAL A 245 -2.87 -15.27 4.26
N ARG A 246 -2.37 -14.04 4.22
CA ARG A 246 -2.95 -12.91 4.97
C ARG A 246 -4.39 -12.66 4.58
N LYS A 247 -4.64 -12.57 3.29
CA LYS A 247 -6.00 -12.40 2.76
C LYS A 247 -6.93 -13.55 3.18
N PHE A 248 -6.47 -14.80 3.11
CA PHE A 248 -7.26 -15.93 3.59
C PHE A 248 -7.65 -15.79 5.07
N ILE A 249 -6.74 -15.32 5.92
CA ILE A 249 -7.02 -15.08 7.35
C ILE A 249 -8.06 -13.97 7.51
N ASP A 250 -7.91 -12.87 6.78
CA ASP A 250 -8.82 -11.73 6.87
C ASP A 250 -10.22 -12.07 6.34
N ASP A 251 -10.30 -12.76 5.21
CA ASP A 251 -11.57 -13.20 4.59
C ASP A 251 -12.34 -14.19 5.48
N ASN A 252 -11.64 -14.96 6.33
CA ASN A 252 -12.23 -15.99 7.18
C ASN A 252 -12.17 -15.67 8.68
N ARG A 253 -11.87 -14.41 9.03
CA ARG A 253 -11.70 -14.00 10.44
C ARG A 253 -12.84 -14.47 11.35
N ASP A 254 -14.08 -14.25 10.92
CA ASP A 254 -15.29 -14.59 11.67
C ASP A 254 -15.63 -16.08 11.54
N ASN A 255 -15.34 -16.68 10.40
CA ASN A 255 -15.64 -18.09 10.13
C ASN A 255 -14.79 -19.04 11.00
N PHE A 256 -13.61 -18.61 11.45
CA PHE A 256 -12.77 -19.42 12.35
C PHE A 256 -13.44 -19.76 13.68
N ALA A 257 -14.44 -18.99 14.11
CA ALA A 257 -15.22 -19.28 15.31
C ALA A 257 -16.07 -20.58 15.21
N PHE A 258 -16.27 -21.09 14.00
CA PHE A 258 -17.01 -22.34 13.76
C PHE A 258 -16.13 -23.59 13.76
N LEU A 259 -14.82 -23.43 13.88
CA LEU A 259 -13.88 -24.53 14.01
C LEU A 259 -13.90 -25.09 15.44
N THR A 260 -13.63 -26.36 15.59
CA THR A 260 -13.61 -27.04 16.89
C THR A 260 -12.43 -26.60 17.76
N ASP A 261 -12.52 -26.82 19.08
CA ASP A 261 -11.44 -26.50 20.02
C ASP A 261 -10.11 -27.18 19.64
N GLU A 262 -10.16 -28.38 19.06
CA GLU A 262 -8.99 -29.10 18.56
C GLU A 262 -8.34 -28.44 17.34
N GLN A 263 -9.12 -27.67 16.56
CA GLN A 263 -8.66 -26.96 15.37
C GLN A 263 -8.18 -25.55 15.66
N GLN A 264 -8.58 -24.93 16.77
CA GLN A 264 -8.20 -23.56 17.15
C GLN A 264 -6.68 -23.32 17.26
N PRO A 265 -5.84 -24.27 17.74
CA PRO A 265 -4.39 -24.09 17.72
C PRO A 265 -3.82 -23.87 16.31
N THR A 266 -4.42 -24.46 15.29
CA THR A 266 -4.02 -24.27 13.88
C THR A 266 -4.33 -22.83 13.40
N VAL A 267 -5.44 -22.24 13.88
CA VAL A 267 -5.78 -20.83 13.62
C VAL A 267 -4.79 -19.89 14.28
N VAL A 268 -4.38 -20.18 15.52
CA VAL A 268 -3.34 -19.41 16.22
C VAL A 268 -2.01 -19.47 15.46
N ALA A 269 -1.62 -20.67 15.00
CA ALA A 269 -0.38 -20.89 14.26
C ALA A 269 -0.33 -20.11 12.93
N ILE A 270 -1.44 -20.04 12.17
CA ILE A 270 -1.42 -19.26 10.91
C ILE A 270 -1.43 -17.75 11.15
N ARG A 271 -2.08 -17.28 12.23
CA ARG A 271 -2.11 -15.86 12.59
C ARG A 271 -0.74 -15.32 12.98
N ALA A 272 0.21 -16.17 13.36
CA ALA A 272 1.58 -15.77 13.65
C ALA A 272 2.26 -15.06 12.45
N ILE A 273 1.78 -15.26 11.22
CA ILE A 273 2.31 -14.58 10.01
C ILE A 273 2.23 -13.04 10.11
N PHE A 274 1.30 -12.48 10.88
CA PHE A 274 1.16 -11.03 11.04
C PHE A 274 2.25 -10.40 11.91
N THR A 275 2.96 -11.20 12.70
CA THR A 275 4.03 -10.77 13.61
C THR A 275 5.37 -11.44 13.30
N ASP A 276 5.42 -12.29 12.27
CA ASP A 276 6.63 -13.01 11.90
C ASP A 276 7.58 -12.09 11.13
N GLU A 277 8.73 -11.80 11.73
CA GLU A 277 9.76 -10.95 11.13
C GLU A 277 10.61 -11.68 10.07
N GLU A 278 10.56 -13.02 10.04
CA GLU A 278 11.32 -13.86 9.13
C GLU A 278 10.42 -14.94 8.49
N PRO A 279 9.40 -14.55 7.72
CA PRO A 279 8.41 -15.50 7.20
C PRO A 279 8.94 -16.38 6.06
N TRP A 280 10.04 -16.00 5.40
CA TRP A 280 10.56 -16.69 4.20
C TRP A 280 10.85 -18.16 4.41
N ASP A 281 11.43 -18.55 5.56
CA ASP A 281 11.72 -19.96 5.86
C ASP A 281 10.46 -20.76 6.26
N LYS A 282 9.41 -20.08 6.70
CA LYS A 282 8.16 -20.67 7.21
C LYS A 282 7.02 -20.68 6.21
N MET A 283 7.16 -20.02 5.04
CA MET A 283 6.10 -19.95 4.04
C MET A 283 5.54 -21.31 3.62
N PRO A 284 6.34 -22.37 3.42
CA PRO A 284 5.80 -23.70 3.13
C PRO A 284 4.86 -24.22 4.22
N SER A 285 5.19 -23.93 5.49
CA SER A 285 4.35 -24.29 6.65
C SER A 285 3.05 -23.50 6.67
N TYR A 286 3.11 -22.16 6.50
CA TYR A 286 1.91 -21.31 6.43
C TYR A 286 0.97 -21.72 5.30
N MET A 287 1.50 -22.03 4.13
CA MET A 287 0.72 -22.54 2.99
C MET A 287 0.06 -23.88 3.27
N LYS A 288 0.75 -24.79 3.99
CA LYS A 288 0.19 -26.07 4.42
C LYS A 288 -0.96 -25.86 5.41
N ILE A 289 -0.75 -25.03 6.42
CA ILE A 289 -1.76 -24.70 7.43
C ILE A 289 -2.99 -24.06 6.76
N MET A 290 -2.79 -23.11 5.85
CA MET A 290 -3.88 -22.49 5.09
C MET A 290 -4.73 -23.53 4.34
N ARG A 291 -4.10 -24.50 3.67
CA ARG A 291 -4.82 -25.58 2.96
C ARG A 291 -5.64 -26.44 3.92
N THR A 292 -5.07 -26.81 5.06
CA THR A 292 -5.77 -27.58 6.11
C THR A 292 -6.99 -26.82 6.62
N LEU A 293 -6.82 -25.55 7.02
CA LEU A 293 -7.92 -24.71 7.49
C LEU A 293 -9.00 -24.48 6.43
N ASN A 294 -8.59 -24.27 5.17
CA ASN A 294 -9.55 -24.14 4.07
C ASN A 294 -10.41 -25.40 3.86
N GLY A 295 -9.82 -26.58 4.01
CA GLY A 295 -10.57 -27.84 4.01
C GLY A 295 -11.56 -27.93 5.16
N GLN A 296 -11.12 -27.65 6.38
CA GLN A 296 -11.96 -27.67 7.59
C GLN A 296 -13.12 -26.67 7.52
N LEU A 297 -12.86 -25.44 7.07
CA LEU A 297 -13.90 -24.44 6.83
C LEU A 297 -14.87 -24.89 5.72
N GLY A 298 -14.36 -25.57 4.68
CA GLY A 298 -15.19 -26.17 3.64
C GLY A 298 -16.18 -27.20 4.18
N GLU A 299 -15.74 -28.07 5.08
CA GLU A 299 -16.59 -29.05 5.76
C GLU A 299 -17.66 -28.36 6.62
N CYS A 300 -17.26 -27.36 7.43
CA CYS A 300 -18.21 -26.56 8.24
C CYS A 300 -19.26 -25.88 7.34
N LYS A 301 -18.84 -25.27 6.25
CA LYS A 301 -19.74 -24.61 5.29
C LYS A 301 -20.73 -25.62 4.68
N THR A 302 -20.25 -26.77 4.28
CA THR A 302 -21.08 -27.84 3.70
C THR A 302 -22.14 -28.29 4.70
N HIS A 303 -21.76 -28.52 5.94
CA HIS A 303 -22.70 -28.90 7.00
C HIS A 303 -23.79 -27.85 7.24
N LEU A 304 -23.41 -26.55 7.29
CA LEU A 304 -24.38 -25.45 7.42
C LEU A 304 -25.35 -25.39 6.24
N ILE A 305 -24.84 -25.56 5.02
CA ILE A 305 -25.66 -25.57 3.79
C ILE A 305 -26.63 -26.76 3.79
N GLU A 306 -26.19 -27.95 4.17
CA GLU A 306 -27.04 -29.12 4.26
C GLU A 306 -28.15 -28.94 5.30
N LYS A 307 -27.84 -28.35 6.43
CA LYS A 307 -28.83 -27.97 7.44
C LYS A 307 -29.87 -27.00 6.91
N ILE A 308 -29.46 -25.94 6.20
CA ILE A 308 -30.37 -25.00 5.54
C ILE A 308 -31.27 -25.72 4.57
N LYS A 309 -30.70 -26.53 3.66
CA LYS A 309 -31.45 -27.30 2.66
C LYS A 309 -32.48 -28.19 3.34
N ALA A 310 -32.10 -28.93 4.36
CA ALA A 310 -33.01 -29.82 5.09
C ALA A 310 -34.17 -29.04 5.73
N ASN A 311 -33.90 -27.92 6.41
CA ASN A 311 -34.93 -27.11 7.06
C ASN A 311 -35.88 -26.49 6.04
N TYR A 312 -35.36 -25.88 4.97
CA TYR A 312 -36.21 -25.30 3.94
C TYR A 312 -37.02 -26.32 3.16
N ASN A 313 -36.46 -27.51 2.85
CA ASN A 313 -37.22 -28.57 2.21
C ASN A 313 -38.40 -29.01 3.06
N LYS A 314 -38.20 -29.21 4.37
CA LYS A 314 -39.29 -29.51 5.29
C LYS A 314 -40.37 -28.45 5.29
N VAL A 315 -39.98 -27.18 5.37
CA VAL A 315 -40.93 -26.06 5.34
C VAL A 315 -41.70 -25.98 4.02
N PHE A 316 -41.01 -26.17 2.90
CA PHE A 316 -41.68 -26.17 1.60
C PHE A 316 -42.63 -27.37 1.43
N ASP A 317 -42.29 -28.57 1.96
CA ASP A 317 -43.18 -29.70 1.96
C ASP A 317 -44.48 -29.43 2.73
N GLU A 318 -44.38 -28.77 3.91
CA GLU A 318 -45.53 -28.34 4.71
C GLU A 318 -46.35 -27.27 3.99
N LEU A 319 -45.72 -26.24 3.39
CA LEU A 319 -46.39 -25.17 2.65
C LEU A 319 -47.09 -25.69 1.40
N GLU A 320 -46.45 -26.57 0.65
CA GLU A 320 -47.00 -27.17 -0.57
C GLU A 320 -48.19 -28.10 -0.23
N GLN A 321 -48.08 -28.92 0.83
CA GLN A 321 -49.22 -29.69 1.32
C GLN A 321 -50.40 -28.83 1.69
N TYR A 322 -50.20 -27.78 2.51
CA TYR A 322 -51.27 -26.87 2.91
C TYR A 322 -51.86 -26.10 1.74
N ALA A 323 -51.04 -25.61 0.82
CA ALA A 323 -51.56 -24.92 -0.38
C ALA A 323 -52.42 -25.83 -1.25
N ASN A 324 -52.08 -27.10 -1.37
CA ASN A 324 -52.90 -28.07 -2.09
C ASN A 324 -54.23 -28.34 -1.37
N GLU A 325 -54.20 -28.46 -0.02
CA GLU A 325 -55.45 -28.66 0.76
C GLU A 325 -56.45 -27.51 0.60
N VAL A 326 -55.92 -26.25 0.50
CA VAL A 326 -56.76 -25.05 0.35
C VAL A 326 -56.92 -24.58 -1.10
N ASN A 327 -56.47 -25.36 -2.09
CA ASN A 327 -56.55 -25.11 -3.53
C ASN A 327 -55.87 -23.78 -3.96
N VAL A 328 -54.73 -23.42 -3.34
CA VAL A 328 -53.93 -22.26 -3.72
C VAL A 328 -52.88 -22.63 -4.75
N PRO A 329 -52.79 -21.95 -5.93
CA PRO A 329 -51.79 -22.27 -6.96
C PRO A 329 -50.33 -22.05 -6.47
N ARG A 330 -49.37 -22.87 -6.96
CA ARG A 330 -47.97 -22.87 -6.59
C ARG A 330 -47.21 -21.56 -6.86
N ASP A 331 -47.70 -20.76 -7.78
CA ASP A 331 -47.12 -19.46 -8.14
C ASP A 331 -47.43 -18.33 -7.14
N LYS A 332 -48.27 -18.57 -6.15
CA LYS A 332 -48.68 -17.59 -5.12
C LYS A 332 -47.71 -17.47 -3.96
N PHE A 333 -46.78 -18.37 -3.82
CA PHE A 333 -45.76 -18.35 -2.76
C PHE A 333 -44.36 -18.65 -3.31
N ALA A 334 -43.30 -18.52 -2.48
CA ALA A 334 -41.90 -18.59 -2.89
C ALA A 334 -41.52 -19.89 -3.63
N LYS A 335 -40.55 -19.79 -4.54
CA LYS A 335 -40.04 -20.95 -5.28
C LYS A 335 -38.90 -21.61 -4.49
N ARG A 336 -39.00 -22.92 -4.23
CA ARG A 336 -38.09 -23.73 -3.41
C ARG A 336 -36.63 -23.55 -3.81
N ASP A 337 -36.25 -23.85 -5.07
CA ASP A 337 -34.86 -23.83 -5.52
C ASP A 337 -34.24 -22.43 -5.48
N ILE A 338 -35.01 -21.41 -5.82
CA ILE A 338 -34.54 -20.01 -5.78
C ILE A 338 -34.27 -19.59 -4.34
N THR A 339 -35.20 -19.89 -3.43
CA THR A 339 -35.08 -19.53 -2.02
C THR A 339 -33.88 -20.23 -1.38
N ILE A 340 -33.74 -21.53 -1.56
CA ILE A 340 -32.60 -22.29 -1.03
C ILE A 340 -31.28 -21.78 -1.61
N SER A 341 -31.23 -21.49 -2.91
CA SER A 341 -30.03 -20.94 -3.54
C SER A 341 -29.64 -19.58 -2.93
N LEU A 342 -30.59 -18.69 -2.74
CA LEU A 342 -30.34 -17.37 -2.11
C LEU A 342 -29.85 -17.52 -0.66
N LYS A 343 -30.46 -18.39 0.13
CA LYS A 343 -30.14 -18.60 1.55
C LYS A 343 -28.79 -19.31 1.74
N THR A 344 -28.28 -20.00 0.74
CA THR A 344 -26.98 -20.71 0.78
C THR A 344 -25.86 -19.99 0.05
N SER A 345 -26.10 -18.81 -0.56
CA SER A 345 -25.13 -18.10 -1.41
C SER A 345 -24.03 -17.36 -0.64
N THR A 346 -24.20 -17.07 0.64
CA THR A 346 -23.23 -16.32 1.44
C THR A 346 -22.00 -17.14 1.82
N SER A 347 -20.85 -16.45 2.00
CA SER A 347 -19.62 -17.05 2.55
C SER A 347 -19.46 -16.84 4.06
N ASN A 348 -20.28 -16.00 4.68
CA ASN A 348 -20.26 -15.75 6.11
C ASN A 348 -21.06 -16.83 6.84
N PHE A 349 -20.42 -17.54 7.78
CA PHE A 349 -21.03 -18.67 8.48
C PHE A 349 -22.08 -18.27 9.49
N TYR A 350 -21.96 -17.10 10.11
CA TYR A 350 -23.02 -16.57 10.97
C TYR A 350 -24.29 -16.29 10.19
N ALA A 351 -24.15 -15.76 8.98
CA ALA A 351 -25.29 -15.56 8.09
C ALA A 351 -25.90 -16.88 7.61
N LEU A 352 -25.07 -17.90 7.31
CA LEU A 352 -25.57 -19.24 7.02
C LEU A 352 -26.30 -19.84 8.22
N GLN A 353 -25.75 -19.70 9.42
CA GLN A 353 -26.38 -20.20 10.63
C GLN A 353 -27.72 -19.51 10.89
N ALA A 354 -27.81 -18.20 10.74
CA ALA A 354 -29.05 -17.45 10.86
C ALA A 354 -30.07 -17.87 9.78
N ASN A 355 -29.61 -18.09 8.54
CA ASN A 355 -30.46 -18.57 7.46
C ASN A 355 -31.03 -19.98 7.70
N ALA A 356 -30.47 -20.78 8.60
CA ALA A 356 -31.02 -22.07 8.97
C ALA A 356 -32.31 -21.99 9.81
N ASP A 357 -32.63 -20.83 10.40
CA ASP A 357 -33.92 -20.57 11.04
C ASP A 357 -34.94 -20.20 9.97
N THR A 358 -36.01 -20.96 9.90
CA THR A 358 -37.05 -20.85 8.86
C THR A 358 -38.37 -20.31 9.38
N ARG A 359 -38.48 -19.92 10.66
CA ARG A 359 -39.77 -19.55 11.30
C ARG A 359 -40.41 -18.34 10.64
N ASP A 360 -39.67 -17.24 10.50
CA ASP A 360 -40.19 -16.01 9.89
C ASP A 360 -40.58 -16.24 8.44
N PHE A 361 -39.78 -17.00 7.70
CA PHE A 361 -40.06 -17.38 6.32
C PHE A 361 -41.37 -18.19 6.23
N TYR A 362 -41.55 -19.18 7.10
CA TYR A 362 -42.75 -20.00 7.13
C TYR A 362 -43.99 -19.13 7.40
N GLU A 363 -43.94 -18.24 8.39
CA GLU A 363 -45.06 -17.34 8.72
C GLU A 363 -45.41 -16.39 7.58
N GLU A 364 -44.41 -15.85 6.89
CA GLU A 364 -44.64 -14.95 5.74
C GLU A 364 -45.30 -15.69 4.56
N GLU A 365 -44.80 -16.86 4.23
CA GLU A 365 -45.37 -17.65 3.12
C GLU A 365 -46.74 -18.20 3.48
N MET A 366 -47.00 -18.60 4.72
CA MET A 366 -48.37 -18.96 5.16
C MET A 366 -49.36 -17.81 5.05
N LYS A 367 -48.94 -16.56 5.38
CA LYS A 367 -49.79 -15.38 5.17
C LYS A 367 -50.13 -15.19 3.70
N LYS A 368 -49.16 -15.39 2.79
CA LYS A 368 -49.39 -15.30 1.33
C LYS A 368 -50.37 -16.37 0.85
N ILE A 369 -50.23 -17.60 1.27
CA ILE A 369 -51.13 -18.69 0.93
C ILE A 369 -52.54 -18.37 1.44
N ASN A 370 -52.68 -18.00 2.72
CA ASN A 370 -53.99 -17.66 3.31
C ASN A 370 -54.68 -16.48 2.59
N SER A 371 -53.94 -15.49 2.15
CA SER A 371 -54.47 -14.34 1.39
C SER A 371 -54.90 -14.72 -0.03
N ALA A 372 -54.40 -15.82 -0.55
CA ALA A 372 -54.68 -16.32 -1.89
C ALA A 372 -55.79 -17.41 -1.91
N ILE A 373 -56.32 -17.82 -0.74
CA ILE A 373 -57.40 -18.80 -0.66
C ILE A 373 -58.60 -18.29 -1.49
N PRO A 374 -59.09 -19.04 -2.46
CA PRO A 374 -60.27 -18.63 -3.24
C PRO A 374 -61.47 -18.44 -2.32
N ALA A 375 -62.13 -17.32 -2.44
CA ALA A 375 -63.43 -17.15 -1.77
C ALA A 375 -64.36 -18.30 -2.15
N PRO A 376 -65.09 -18.88 -1.18
CA PRO A 376 -66.05 -19.92 -1.51
C PRO A 376 -66.98 -19.40 -2.64
N PRO A 377 -67.32 -20.22 -3.63
CA PRO A 377 -68.17 -19.79 -4.71
C PRO A 377 -69.44 -19.21 -4.10
N SER A 378 -69.71 -17.93 -4.28
CA SER A 378 -70.91 -17.29 -3.85
C SER A 378 -72.03 -18.04 -4.62
N LYS A 379 -72.86 -18.82 -3.90
CA LYS A 379 -74.06 -19.37 -4.51
C LYS A 379 -74.87 -18.18 -5.03
N GLN A 380 -74.76 -17.89 -6.31
CA GLN A 380 -75.66 -16.92 -6.96
C GLN A 380 -77.06 -17.51 -6.91
N ARG A 381 -77.88 -17.11 -5.97
CA ARG A 381 -79.28 -17.42 -5.99
C ARG A 381 -79.89 -16.88 -7.30
N LYS A 382 -80.57 -17.72 -7.99
CA LYS A 382 -81.25 -17.31 -9.26
C LYS A 382 -82.40 -16.41 -8.92
N ARG A 383 -82.49 -15.21 -9.47
CA ARG A 383 -83.61 -14.33 -9.32
C ARG A 383 -84.70 -14.86 -10.19
N LYS A 384 -85.89 -15.12 -9.61
CA LYS A 384 -87.11 -15.59 -10.33
C LYS A 384 -88.19 -14.57 -10.07
N ILE A 385 -88.76 -14.01 -11.18
CA ILE A 385 -89.93 -13.16 -11.09
C ILE A 385 -91.19 -14.10 -11.04
N VAL A 386 -91.88 -14.00 -9.95
CA VAL A 386 -93.16 -14.80 -9.76
C VAL A 386 -94.31 -13.90 -9.84
N HIS A 387 -95.18 -14.17 -10.86
CA HIS A 387 -96.45 -13.53 -10.98
C HIS A 387 -97.46 -14.29 -10.18
N LEU A 388 -97.94 -13.68 -9.09
CA LEU A 388 -98.94 -14.30 -8.23
C LEU A 388 -100.31 -14.13 -8.87
N ASN A 389 -101.04 -15.22 -9.03
CA ASN A 389 -102.38 -15.15 -9.51
C ASN A 389 -103.32 -14.75 -8.35
N MET A 390 -103.55 -13.43 -8.28
CA MET A 390 -104.30 -12.83 -7.20
C MET A 390 -105.81 -12.90 -7.42
N HIS A 391 -106.33 -13.55 -8.47
CA HIS A 391 -107.73 -13.63 -8.76
C HIS A 391 -108.39 -14.84 -8.05
N THR A 392 -109.32 -14.55 -7.23
CA THR A 392 -110.17 -15.60 -6.63
C THR A 392 -111.46 -15.75 -7.45
N THR A 393 -111.89 -16.97 -7.74
CA THR A 393 -113.15 -17.27 -8.44
C THR A 393 -114.35 -17.27 -7.53
N LYS A 394 -114.12 -17.14 -6.22
CA LYS A 394 -115.21 -17.10 -5.24
C LYS A 394 -115.01 -15.84 -4.36
N PRO A 395 -116.12 -15.11 -4.07
CA PRO A 395 -116.03 -13.97 -3.18
C PRO A 395 -115.66 -14.38 -1.76
N MET A 396 -114.68 -13.68 -1.15
CA MET A 396 -114.30 -13.86 0.25
C MET A 396 -115.35 -13.17 1.11
N ARG A 397 -115.98 -13.87 2.04
CA ARG A 397 -117.08 -13.36 2.89
C ARG A 397 -116.78 -13.40 4.37
N SER A 398 -115.70 -14.01 4.75
CA SER A 398 -115.24 -14.15 6.16
C SER A 398 -113.73 -14.00 6.28
N GLU A 399 -113.31 -13.67 7.48
CA GLU A 399 -111.84 -13.66 7.89
C GLU A 399 -111.16 -15.02 7.63
N THR A 400 -111.88 -16.09 7.85
CA THR A 400 -111.40 -17.48 7.54
C THR A 400 -111.12 -17.68 6.06
N ASP A 401 -111.90 -17.07 5.12
CA ASP A 401 -111.68 -17.17 3.67
C ASP A 401 -110.38 -16.44 3.27
N VAL A 402 -110.11 -15.31 3.94
CA VAL A 402 -108.88 -14.53 3.72
C VAL A 402 -107.64 -15.30 4.25
N ASP A 403 -107.80 -15.91 5.45
CA ASP A 403 -106.73 -16.72 6.03
C ASP A 403 -106.35 -17.95 5.18
N ILE A 404 -107.38 -18.65 4.65
CA ILE A 404 -107.10 -19.79 3.75
C ILE A 404 -106.43 -19.33 2.47
N TYR A 405 -106.83 -18.19 1.91
CA TYR A 405 -106.18 -17.61 0.73
C TYR A 405 -104.77 -17.20 0.95
N LEU A 406 -104.50 -16.50 2.05
CA LEU A 406 -103.13 -16.08 2.46
C LEU A 406 -102.25 -17.28 2.76
N ALA A 407 -102.76 -18.34 3.40
CA ALA A 407 -102.01 -19.57 3.67
C ALA A 407 -101.60 -20.29 2.33
N GLY A 408 -102.48 -20.30 1.35
CA GLY A 408 -102.21 -20.82 0.01
C GLY A 408 -101.10 -20.02 -0.70
N LEU A 409 -101.23 -18.71 -0.67
CA LEU A 409 -100.22 -17.79 -1.25
C LEU A 409 -98.87 -17.93 -0.56
N LYS A 410 -98.86 -18.05 0.76
CA LYS A 410 -97.66 -18.23 1.54
C LYS A 410 -97.00 -19.61 1.19
N ALA A 411 -97.75 -20.66 1.05
CA ALA A 411 -97.21 -21.97 0.67
C ALA A 411 -96.61 -21.96 -0.74
N GLU A 412 -97.20 -21.25 -1.70
CA GLU A 412 -96.65 -21.08 -3.07
C GLU A 412 -95.33 -20.30 -3.06
N LEU A 413 -95.24 -19.18 -2.32
CA LEU A 413 -94.04 -18.38 -2.20
C LEU A 413 -92.96 -19.14 -1.50
N MET A 414 -93.25 -19.93 -0.43
CA MET A 414 -92.27 -20.74 0.31
C MET A 414 -91.69 -21.86 -0.57
N GLN A 415 -92.42 -22.38 -1.56
CA GLN A 415 -91.87 -23.38 -2.48
C GLN A 415 -90.74 -22.80 -3.33
N TYR A 416 -90.91 -21.55 -3.83
CA TYR A 416 -89.85 -20.87 -4.61
C TYR A 416 -88.66 -20.51 -3.76
N ILE A 417 -88.86 -20.13 -2.50
CA ILE A 417 -87.75 -19.84 -1.53
C ILE A 417 -86.99 -21.12 -1.18
N ASN A 418 -87.64 -22.21 -0.98
CA ASN A 418 -87.01 -23.49 -0.67
C ASN A 418 -86.20 -24.09 -1.86
N ASP A 419 -86.51 -23.65 -3.11
CA ASP A 419 -85.69 -23.99 -4.29
C ASP A 419 -84.48 -23.09 -4.44
N ASP A 420 -84.08 -22.37 -3.40
CA ASP A 420 -82.91 -21.47 -3.32
C ASP A 420 -82.91 -20.33 -4.34
N ASN A 421 -84.06 -19.78 -4.62
CA ASN A 421 -84.29 -18.62 -5.46
C ASN A 421 -84.56 -17.34 -4.66
N ASP A 422 -84.04 -16.20 -5.13
CA ASP A 422 -84.52 -14.90 -4.72
C ASP A 422 -85.82 -14.58 -5.56
N ILE A 423 -86.94 -14.42 -4.87
CA ILE A 423 -88.24 -14.10 -5.56
C ILE A 423 -88.50 -12.58 -5.59
N ILE A 424 -88.92 -12.12 -6.76
CA ILE A 424 -89.44 -10.79 -6.97
C ILE A 424 -90.89 -10.95 -7.34
N ILE A 425 -91.80 -10.37 -6.53
CA ILE A 425 -93.30 -10.33 -6.87
C ILE A 425 -93.50 -9.18 -7.77
N GLY A 426 -93.95 -9.47 -9.02
CA GLY A 426 -94.29 -8.50 -10.06
C GLY A 426 -95.71 -8.51 -10.43
#